data_cc8d59fa80eeda3e83499ac97adb768b
#
_entry.id   cc8d59fa80eeda3e83499ac97adb768b
#
_cell.length_a   1.000
_cell.length_b   1.000
_cell.length_c   1.000
_cell.angle_alpha   90.00
_cell.angle_beta   90.00
_cell.angle_gamma   90.00
#
_symmetry.space_group_name_H-M   'P 1'
#
loop_
_entity.id
_entity.type
_entity.pdbx_description
1 polymer ?
#
loop_
_entity_poly.entity_id
_entity_poly.type
_entity_poly.pdbx_seq_one_letter_code
_entity_poly.pdbx_strand_id
1 'polypeptide(L)'
;LLIGTNPRHEATILNSRIRKSYLKNNMEIYSLSDVGDLTYPYKILSSNTDELKKIILNEHEVSKKIVSSKYPIVIFGQSALKLNSSRYLFEGMKKFLSENSKISDDWNALNVLSNNASTVGAYDLDILDNKTIDKVLSNQFELVLLFGQDNLNIKKKNEFIVYIGTH
;
A
#
# COMPACT_ATOMS: atom_id res chain seq x y z
N LEU A 1 -2.48 12.39 1.51
CA LEU A 1 -2.86 11.58 2.66
C LEU A 1 -2.06 10.28 2.66
N LEU A 2 -1.39 9.97 3.77
CA LEU A 2 -0.63 8.74 3.99
C LEU A 2 -1.44 7.80 4.89
N ILE A 3 -1.58 6.54 4.50
CA ILE A 3 -2.38 5.55 5.21
C ILE A 3 -1.53 4.29 5.36
N GLY A 4 -1.03 4.02 6.56
CA GLY A 4 -0.24 2.83 6.87
C GLY A 4 1.06 2.71 6.06
N THR A 5 1.75 3.83 5.83
CA THR A 5 3.04 3.87 5.12
C THR A 5 3.96 4.91 5.73
N ASN A 6 5.25 4.60 5.77
CA ASN A 6 6.32 5.54 6.04
C ASN A 6 7.19 5.69 4.78
N PRO A 7 6.93 6.69 3.92
CA PRO A 7 7.66 6.85 2.66
C PRO A 7 9.17 7.08 2.85
N ARG A 8 9.62 7.57 4.01
CA ARG A 8 11.05 7.75 4.29
C ARG A 8 11.81 6.42 4.31
N HIS A 9 11.18 5.37 4.84
CA HIS A 9 11.79 4.04 4.93
C HIS A 9 11.40 3.13 3.77
N GLU A 10 10.15 3.24 3.30
CA GLU A 10 9.60 2.34 2.29
C GLU A 10 9.90 2.80 0.85
N ALA A 11 10.04 4.12 0.62
CA ALA A 11 10.27 4.70 -0.71
C ALA A 11 10.98 6.06 -0.61
N THR A 12 12.27 6.05 -0.33
CA THR A 12 13.07 7.24 -0.03
C THR A 12 13.05 8.30 -1.13
N ILE A 13 13.02 7.90 -2.40
CA ILE A 13 12.92 8.83 -3.54
C ILE A 13 11.55 9.50 -3.57
N LEU A 14 10.47 8.76 -3.31
CA LEU A 14 9.12 9.31 -3.19
C LEU A 14 9.07 10.31 -2.03
N ASN A 15 9.65 9.97 -0.88
CA ASN A 15 9.73 10.88 0.27
C ASN A 15 10.44 12.19 -0.08
N SER A 16 11.54 12.13 -0.81
CA SER A 16 12.27 13.31 -1.29
C SER A 16 11.42 14.17 -2.23
N ARG A 17 10.62 13.57 -3.09
CA ARG A 17 9.68 14.27 -3.99
C ARG A 17 8.53 14.93 -3.22
N ILE A 18 7.98 14.25 -2.20
CA ILE A 18 6.97 14.83 -1.30
C ILE A 18 7.55 16.04 -0.57
N ARG A 19 8.76 15.90 0.00
CA ARG A 19 9.46 17.02 0.64
C ARG A 19 9.67 18.19 -0.30
N LYS A 20 10.11 17.93 -1.53
CA LYS A 20 10.31 18.98 -2.55
C LYS A 20 9.00 19.71 -2.88
N SER A 21 7.89 18.97 -2.98
CA SER A 21 6.57 19.54 -3.23
C SER A 21 6.08 20.36 -2.02
N TYR A 22 6.30 19.88 -0.81
CA TYR A 22 6.01 20.63 0.41
C TYR A 22 6.77 21.98 0.44
N LEU A 23 8.06 21.96 0.21
CA LEU A 23 8.90 23.18 0.25
C LEU A 23 8.58 24.19 -0.85
N LYS A 24 8.16 23.71 -2.04
CA LYS A 24 7.85 24.59 -3.18
C LYS A 24 6.44 25.12 -3.20
N ASN A 25 5.47 24.28 -2.82
CA ASN A 25 4.04 24.52 -3.05
C ASN A 25 3.26 24.65 -1.75
N ASN A 26 3.93 24.61 -0.60
CA ASN A 26 3.30 24.61 0.73
C ASN A 26 2.17 23.56 0.85
N MET A 27 2.43 22.36 0.32
CA MET A 27 1.45 21.27 0.27
C MET A 27 1.11 20.77 1.68
N GLU A 28 -0.15 20.65 2.01
CA GLU A 28 -0.57 20.04 3.26
C GLU A 28 -0.43 18.50 3.19
N ILE A 29 0.17 17.93 4.23
CA ILE A 29 0.41 16.49 4.33
C ILE A 29 -0.30 15.97 5.58
N TYR A 30 -1.05 14.89 5.41
CA TYR A 30 -1.80 14.22 6.46
C TYR A 30 -1.37 12.76 6.54
N SER A 31 -1.30 12.24 7.77
CA SER A 31 -1.13 10.81 8.02
C SER A 31 -2.23 10.31 8.92
N LEU A 32 -2.72 9.10 8.67
CA LEU A 32 -3.73 8.48 9.54
C LEU A 32 -3.17 8.21 10.93
N SER A 33 -1.88 7.83 11.03
CA SER A 33 -1.19 7.58 12.29
C SER A 33 0.15 8.32 12.35
N ASP A 34 0.76 8.32 13.53
CA ASP A 34 2.15 8.75 13.65
C ASP A 34 3.06 7.76 12.94
N VAL A 35 3.81 8.25 11.97
CA VAL A 35 4.77 7.48 11.18
C VAL A 35 6.22 7.90 11.46
N GLY A 36 6.44 8.74 12.47
CA GLY A 36 7.75 9.26 12.85
C GLY A 36 8.25 10.39 11.94
N ASP A 37 9.57 10.62 11.95
CA ASP A 37 10.18 11.70 11.19
C ASP A 37 10.22 11.41 9.69
N LEU A 38 9.47 12.21 8.91
CA LEU A 38 9.45 12.18 7.44
C LEU A 38 10.38 13.21 6.79
N THR A 39 11.10 14.03 7.59
CA THR A 39 11.91 15.19 7.14
C THR A 39 11.09 16.39 6.65
N TYR A 40 9.79 16.38 6.87
CA TYR A 40 8.83 17.47 6.64
C TYR A 40 7.67 17.33 7.61
N PRO A 41 7.00 18.43 7.99
CA PRO A 41 5.85 18.36 8.88
C PRO A 41 4.64 17.72 8.19
N TYR A 42 3.86 17.01 8.97
CA TYR A 42 2.57 16.46 8.58
C TYR A 42 1.60 16.51 9.76
N LYS A 43 0.32 16.45 9.46
CA LYS A 43 -0.75 16.44 10.48
C LYS A 43 -1.21 15.00 10.71
N ILE A 44 -1.15 14.55 11.94
CA ILE A 44 -1.68 13.26 12.36
C ILE A 44 -3.19 13.39 12.53
N LEU A 45 -3.97 12.54 11.89
CA LEU A 45 -5.43 12.55 12.00
C LEU A 45 -5.89 11.71 13.20
N SER A 46 -5.46 10.45 13.28
CA SER A 46 -5.77 9.52 14.36
C SER A 46 -4.99 8.23 14.15
N SER A 47 -4.88 7.42 15.20
CA SER A 47 -4.43 6.02 15.09
C SER A 47 -5.58 5.05 14.77
N ASN A 48 -6.84 5.55 14.70
CA ASN A 48 -8.03 4.74 14.47
C ASN A 48 -8.49 4.84 13.01
N THR A 49 -8.90 3.71 12.44
CA THR A 49 -9.49 3.61 11.10
C THR A 49 -10.86 4.30 10.97
N ASP A 50 -11.52 4.65 12.09
CA ASP A 50 -12.81 5.35 12.06
C ASP A 50 -12.70 6.76 11.44
N GLU A 51 -11.56 7.43 11.61
CA GLU A 51 -11.34 8.72 10.93
C GLU A 51 -11.27 8.54 9.40
N LEU A 52 -10.69 7.44 8.94
CA LEU A 52 -10.69 7.13 7.52
C LEU A 52 -12.10 6.85 6.98
N LYS A 53 -12.97 6.20 7.78
CA LYS A 53 -14.39 6.04 7.42
C LYS A 53 -15.09 7.38 7.28
N LYS A 54 -14.89 8.31 8.21
CA LYS A 54 -15.44 9.67 8.12
C LYS A 54 -14.96 10.41 6.86
N ILE A 55 -13.69 10.22 6.48
CA ILE A 55 -13.15 10.79 5.23
C ILE A 55 -13.89 10.21 4.02
N ILE A 56 -14.07 8.89 3.96
CA ILE A 56 -14.78 8.20 2.89
C ILE A 56 -16.24 8.64 2.79
N LEU A 57 -16.90 8.86 3.94
CA LEU A 57 -18.28 9.34 4.02
C LEU A 57 -18.44 10.85 3.78
N ASN A 58 -17.35 11.56 3.51
CA ASN A 58 -17.31 13.01 3.32
C ASN A 58 -17.73 13.82 4.56
N GLU A 59 -17.53 13.27 5.74
CA GLU A 59 -17.87 13.85 7.05
C GLU A 59 -16.68 14.52 7.74
N HIS A 60 -15.48 14.42 7.16
CA HIS A 60 -14.25 14.95 7.73
C HIS A 60 -13.72 16.17 6.95
N GLU A 61 -13.03 17.09 7.64
CA GLU A 61 -12.45 18.28 7.00
C GLU A 61 -11.48 17.94 5.85
N VAL A 62 -10.70 16.85 6.02
CA VAL A 62 -9.74 16.38 5.01
C VAL A 62 -10.45 15.92 3.72
N SER A 63 -11.67 15.42 3.80
CA SER A 63 -12.48 15.07 2.61
C SER A 63 -12.68 16.29 1.73
N LYS A 64 -13.09 17.41 2.34
CA LYS A 64 -13.31 18.68 1.62
C LYS A 64 -12.02 19.18 0.98
N LYS A 65 -10.89 19.02 1.66
CA LYS A 65 -9.57 19.39 1.12
C LYS A 65 -9.15 18.51 -0.05
N ILE A 66 -9.42 17.20 0.02
CA ILE A 66 -9.17 16.27 -1.10
C ILE A 66 -10.02 16.67 -2.30
N VAL A 67 -11.31 16.96 -2.08
CA VAL A 67 -12.24 17.35 -3.15
C VAL A 67 -11.85 18.69 -3.77
N SER A 68 -11.47 19.69 -2.97
CA SER A 68 -11.07 21.02 -3.48
C SER A 68 -9.68 21.03 -4.13
N SER A 69 -8.82 20.08 -3.82
CA SER A 69 -7.46 19.99 -4.39
C SER A 69 -7.50 19.59 -5.87
N LYS A 70 -6.69 20.26 -6.69
CA LYS A 70 -6.59 19.93 -8.13
C LYS A 70 -6.00 18.54 -8.34
N TYR A 71 -4.92 18.23 -7.63
CA TYR A 71 -4.16 16.98 -7.77
C TYR A 71 -3.89 16.35 -6.38
N PRO A 72 -4.92 15.84 -5.70
CA PRO A 72 -4.72 15.18 -4.43
C PRO A 72 -4.02 13.83 -4.62
N ILE A 73 -3.29 13.37 -3.60
CA ILE A 73 -2.65 12.06 -3.56
C ILE A 73 -3.03 11.36 -2.27
N VAL A 74 -3.52 10.14 -2.38
CA VAL A 74 -3.76 9.22 -1.28
C VAL A 74 -2.89 7.99 -1.48
N ILE A 75 -2.08 7.64 -0.50
CA ILE A 75 -1.13 6.52 -0.57
C ILE A 75 -1.48 5.52 0.51
N PHE A 76 -1.86 4.32 0.09
CA PHE A 76 -2.02 3.16 0.95
C PHE A 76 -0.71 2.37 1.01
N GLY A 77 -0.19 2.19 2.20
CA GLY A 77 0.93 1.29 2.45
C GLY A 77 0.48 -0.13 2.74
N GLN A 78 1.42 -1.03 2.71
CA GLN A 78 1.17 -2.45 2.91
C GLN A 78 0.63 -2.78 4.31
N SER A 79 0.98 -2.00 5.34
CA SER A 79 0.45 -2.20 6.69
C SER A 79 -1.05 -1.94 6.77
N ALA A 80 -1.57 -0.93 6.06
CA ALA A 80 -3.01 -0.68 5.98
C ALA A 80 -3.75 -1.79 5.22
N LEU A 81 -3.12 -2.36 4.19
CA LEU A 81 -3.71 -3.42 3.38
C LEU A 81 -3.75 -4.79 4.10
N LYS A 82 -3.00 -4.96 5.19
CA LYS A 82 -3.03 -6.15 6.04
C LYS A 82 -4.16 -6.16 7.08
N LEU A 83 -4.85 -5.04 7.27
CA LEU A 83 -5.96 -4.96 8.22
C LEU A 83 -7.17 -5.78 7.74
N ASN A 84 -7.94 -6.36 8.66
CA ASN A 84 -9.17 -7.08 8.34
C ASN A 84 -10.19 -6.21 7.58
N SER A 85 -10.21 -4.90 7.86
CA SER A 85 -11.07 -3.90 7.20
C SER A 85 -10.47 -3.32 5.91
N SER A 86 -9.30 -3.76 5.49
CA SER A 86 -8.55 -3.16 4.37
C SER A 86 -9.35 -3.06 3.09
N ARG A 87 -10.07 -4.12 2.72
CA ARG A 87 -10.89 -4.14 1.51
C ARG A 87 -11.98 -3.05 1.55
N TYR A 88 -12.70 -2.94 2.67
CA TYR A 88 -13.73 -1.91 2.85
C TYR A 88 -13.15 -0.50 2.75
N LEU A 89 -12.01 -0.25 3.41
CA LEU A 89 -11.39 1.06 3.45
C LEU A 89 -10.80 1.44 2.08
N PHE A 90 -10.19 0.49 1.39
CA PHE A 90 -9.60 0.71 0.07
C PHE A 90 -10.66 0.95 -0.99
N GLU A 91 -11.67 0.08 -1.09
CA GLU A 91 -12.77 0.22 -2.05
C GLU A 91 -13.61 1.47 -1.75
N GLY A 92 -13.86 1.77 -0.47
CA GLY A 92 -14.54 3.00 -0.06
C GLY A 92 -13.78 4.26 -0.47
N MET A 93 -12.46 4.30 -0.27
CA MET A 93 -11.63 5.43 -0.71
C MET A 93 -11.59 5.54 -2.24
N LYS A 94 -11.49 4.42 -2.95
CA LYS A 94 -11.54 4.38 -4.41
C LYS A 94 -12.86 4.96 -4.93
N LYS A 95 -13.98 4.53 -4.36
CA LYS A 95 -15.31 5.04 -4.68
C LYS A 95 -15.41 6.56 -4.42
N PHE A 96 -15.01 7.01 -3.23
CA PHE A 96 -15.00 8.43 -2.85
C PHE A 96 -14.21 9.28 -3.85
N LEU A 97 -13.00 8.84 -4.22
CA LEU A 97 -12.15 9.56 -5.16
C LEU A 97 -12.73 9.56 -6.58
N SER A 98 -13.33 8.45 -7.03
CA SER A 98 -13.97 8.37 -8.35
C SER A 98 -15.19 9.26 -8.45
N GLU A 99 -16.07 9.26 -7.44
CA GLU A 99 -17.28 10.11 -7.39
C GLU A 99 -16.94 11.60 -7.39
N ASN A 100 -15.76 11.98 -6.88
CA ASN A 100 -15.28 13.36 -6.87
C ASN A 100 -14.32 13.67 -8.04
N SER A 101 -14.27 12.85 -9.08
CA SER A 101 -13.44 13.04 -10.28
C SER A 101 -11.94 13.19 -9.96
N LYS A 102 -11.45 12.47 -8.94
CA LYS A 102 -10.03 12.45 -8.57
C LYS A 102 -9.29 11.22 -9.12
N ILE A 103 -10.00 10.38 -9.86
CA ILE A 103 -9.45 9.28 -10.67
C ILE A 103 -9.93 9.48 -12.09
N SER A 104 -9.02 9.75 -13.02
CA SER A 104 -9.25 9.97 -14.45
C SER A 104 -8.06 9.47 -15.26
N ASP A 105 -8.14 9.53 -16.57
CA ASP A 105 -7.03 9.16 -17.46
C ASP A 105 -5.79 10.03 -17.24
N ASP A 106 -5.98 11.31 -16.89
CA ASP A 106 -4.90 12.27 -16.67
C ASP A 106 -4.34 12.24 -15.23
N TRP A 107 -5.11 11.77 -14.26
CA TRP A 107 -4.72 11.79 -12.86
C TRP A 107 -5.32 10.66 -12.04
N ASN A 108 -4.48 9.92 -11.35
CA ASN A 108 -4.91 8.92 -10.37
C ASN A 108 -4.49 9.35 -8.95
N ALA A 109 -5.47 9.75 -8.15
CA ALA A 109 -5.24 10.14 -6.76
C ALA A 109 -4.99 8.94 -5.84
N LEU A 110 -5.41 7.72 -6.20
CA LEU A 110 -5.27 6.53 -5.37
C LEU A 110 -4.00 5.76 -5.76
N ASN A 111 -3.10 5.61 -4.80
CA ASN A 111 -1.84 4.92 -5.01
C ASN A 111 -1.60 3.88 -3.93
N VAL A 112 -0.98 2.78 -4.29
CA VAL A 112 -0.52 1.73 -3.37
C VAL A 112 1.00 1.70 -3.36
N LEU A 113 1.58 1.72 -2.17
CA LEU A 113 3.01 1.55 -1.99
C LEU A 113 3.29 0.11 -1.54
N SER A 114 3.90 -0.66 -2.43
CA SER A 114 4.36 -2.02 -2.14
C SER A 114 5.77 -1.98 -1.56
N ASN A 115 6.01 -2.83 -0.55
CA ASN A 115 7.33 -2.97 0.07
C ASN A 115 8.23 -3.94 -0.69
N ASN A 116 7.67 -4.70 -1.62
CA ASN A 116 8.43 -5.69 -2.40
C ASN A 116 8.62 -5.21 -3.83
N ALA A 117 9.85 -5.26 -4.30
CA ALA A 117 10.17 -5.05 -5.71
C ALA A 117 9.44 -6.11 -6.56
N SER A 118 9.09 -5.75 -7.78
CA SER A 118 8.44 -6.64 -8.76
C SER A 118 7.02 -7.12 -8.43
N THR A 119 6.42 -6.73 -7.29
CA THR A 119 5.04 -7.11 -6.97
C THR A 119 4.06 -6.61 -8.05
N VAL A 120 4.23 -5.38 -8.52
CA VAL A 120 3.38 -4.82 -9.59
C VAL A 120 3.57 -5.61 -10.89
N GLY A 121 4.81 -5.92 -11.29
CA GLY A 121 5.09 -6.74 -12.45
C GLY A 121 4.50 -8.16 -12.36
N ALA A 122 4.49 -8.74 -11.16
CA ALA A 122 3.87 -10.03 -10.93
C ALA A 122 2.34 -9.98 -11.09
N TYR A 123 1.69 -8.88 -10.69
CA TYR A 123 0.27 -8.64 -10.97
C TYR A 123 0.01 -8.45 -12.47
N ASP A 124 0.83 -7.66 -13.16
CA ASP A 124 0.69 -7.42 -14.60
C ASP A 124 0.86 -8.69 -15.44
N LEU A 125 1.69 -9.62 -14.95
CA LEU A 125 1.92 -10.92 -15.59
C LEU A 125 0.92 -12.01 -15.17
N ASP A 126 -0.01 -11.68 -14.26
CA ASP A 126 -1.01 -12.61 -13.69
C ASP A 126 -0.40 -13.91 -13.12
N ILE A 127 0.79 -13.79 -12.53
CA ILE A 127 1.52 -14.93 -11.92
C ILE A 127 1.31 -15.05 -10.41
N LEU A 128 0.43 -14.23 -9.83
CA LEU A 128 0.09 -14.26 -8.41
C LEU A 128 -1.10 -15.18 -8.18
N ASP A 129 -0.87 -16.30 -7.50
CA ASP A 129 -1.92 -17.21 -7.05
C ASP A 129 -1.90 -17.35 -5.53
N ASN A 130 -2.98 -16.91 -4.88
CA ASN A 130 -3.14 -16.99 -3.42
C ASN A 130 -3.29 -18.43 -2.90
N LYS A 131 -3.59 -19.39 -3.76
CA LYS A 131 -3.82 -20.79 -3.38
C LYS A 131 -2.56 -21.65 -3.49
N THR A 132 -1.54 -21.19 -4.18
CA THR A 132 -0.32 -21.97 -4.42
C THR A 132 0.44 -22.25 -3.13
N ILE A 133 0.52 -21.28 -2.21
CA ILE A 133 1.19 -21.45 -0.92
C ILE A 133 0.52 -22.56 -0.10
N ASP A 134 -0.81 -22.58 -0.02
CA ASP A 134 -1.54 -23.61 0.72
C ASP A 134 -1.33 -25.00 0.11
N LYS A 135 -1.25 -25.10 -1.21
CA LYS A 135 -0.95 -26.34 -1.92
C LYS A 135 0.48 -26.82 -1.64
N VAL A 136 1.46 -25.91 -1.61
CA VAL A 136 2.86 -26.24 -1.25
C VAL A 136 2.93 -26.73 0.19
N LEU A 137 2.28 -26.03 1.13
CA LEU A 137 2.29 -26.42 2.54
C LEU A 137 1.52 -27.72 2.81
N SER A 138 0.56 -28.09 1.96
CA SER A 138 -0.18 -29.35 2.02
C SER A 138 0.44 -30.48 1.23
N ASN A 139 1.67 -30.29 0.71
CA ASN A 139 2.46 -31.29 0.00
C ASN A 139 1.74 -31.87 -1.24
N GLN A 140 1.14 -31.01 -2.05
CA GLN A 140 0.41 -31.42 -3.26
C GLN A 140 1.29 -31.38 -4.53
N PHE A 141 2.58 -31.08 -4.41
CA PHE A 141 3.52 -31.01 -5.52
C PHE A 141 4.65 -32.01 -5.36
N GLU A 142 5.09 -32.60 -6.46
CA GLU A 142 6.27 -33.49 -6.52
C GLU A 142 7.58 -32.68 -6.57
N LEU A 143 7.55 -31.50 -7.20
CA LEU A 143 8.68 -30.58 -7.35
C LEU A 143 8.28 -29.19 -6.91
N VAL A 144 9.10 -28.58 -6.06
CA VAL A 144 8.95 -27.19 -5.61
C VAL A 144 10.23 -26.42 -5.89
N LEU A 145 10.15 -25.35 -6.66
CA LEU A 145 11.26 -24.45 -6.94
C LEU A 145 11.10 -23.17 -6.10
N LEU A 146 12.04 -22.88 -5.23
CA LEU A 146 12.07 -21.69 -4.39
C LEU A 146 13.13 -20.71 -4.92
N PHE A 147 12.68 -19.54 -5.38
CA PHE A 147 13.55 -18.48 -5.87
C PHE A 147 13.66 -17.37 -4.81
N GLY A 148 14.77 -17.34 -4.07
CA GLY A 148 15.01 -16.34 -3.03
C GLY A 148 13.96 -16.32 -1.92
N GLN A 149 13.31 -17.44 -1.67
CA GLN A 149 12.24 -17.54 -0.67
C GLN A 149 12.73 -18.31 0.56
N ASP A 150 13.17 -17.57 1.59
CA ASP A 150 13.79 -18.14 2.80
C ASP A 150 12.79 -18.36 3.94
N ASN A 151 11.60 -17.77 3.86
CA ASN A 151 10.66 -17.71 4.99
C ASN A 151 9.56 -18.79 4.96
N LEU A 152 9.60 -19.73 4.01
CA LEU A 152 8.65 -20.83 3.95
C LEU A 152 9.14 -22.02 4.76
N ASN A 153 8.46 -22.33 5.85
CA ASN A 153 8.74 -23.55 6.62
C ASN A 153 7.99 -24.73 6.00
N ILE A 154 8.58 -25.34 4.98
CA ILE A 154 8.02 -26.51 4.30
C ILE A 154 8.43 -27.75 5.06
N LYS A 155 7.47 -28.48 5.63
CA LYS A 155 7.71 -29.79 6.23
C LYS A 155 7.86 -30.81 5.08
N LYS A 156 9.10 -31.09 4.69
CA LYS A 156 9.43 -32.06 3.65
C LYS A 156 8.85 -33.44 3.97
N LYS A 157 8.12 -34.03 3.03
CA LYS A 157 7.69 -35.44 3.07
C LYS A 157 8.30 -36.18 1.89
N ASN A 158 7.74 -36.01 0.69
CA ASN A 158 8.18 -36.69 -0.53
C ASN A 158 8.56 -35.73 -1.66
N GLU A 159 8.41 -34.42 -1.45
CA GLU A 159 8.68 -33.42 -2.47
C GLU A 159 10.17 -33.27 -2.73
N PHE A 160 10.55 -33.06 -3.99
CA PHE A 160 11.87 -32.61 -4.35
C PHE A 160 11.88 -31.06 -4.32
N ILE A 161 12.66 -30.49 -3.41
CA ILE A 161 12.72 -29.04 -3.21
C ILE A 161 14.06 -28.55 -3.74
N VAL A 162 14.01 -27.60 -4.69
CA VAL A 162 15.19 -26.89 -5.20
C VAL A 162 15.12 -25.44 -4.72
N TYR A 163 16.15 -25.01 -4.02
CA TYR A 163 16.31 -23.62 -3.61
C TYR A 163 17.33 -22.93 -4.51
N ILE A 164 16.97 -21.76 -5.04
CA ILE A 164 17.83 -20.88 -5.82
C ILE A 164 17.86 -19.53 -5.13
N GLY A 165 18.95 -19.22 -4.45
CA GLY A 165 19.15 -18.01 -3.68
C GLY A 165 20.60 -17.58 -3.62
N THR A 166 20.89 -16.56 -2.84
CA THR A 166 22.21 -15.93 -2.71
C THR A 166 23.00 -16.41 -1.49
N HIS A 167 22.42 -17.27 -0.64
CA HIS A 167 23.02 -17.82 0.58
C HIS A 167 22.41 -19.16 0.96
#